data_e267b8c9d005f816bb39735c2fda8bc7
#
_entry.id   e267b8c9d005f816bb39735c2fda8bc7
#
_cell.length_a   1.000
_cell.length_b   1.000
_cell.length_c   1.000
_cell.angle_alpha   90.00
_cell.angle_beta   90.00
_cell.angle_gamma   90.00
#
_symmetry.space_group_name_H-M   'P 1'
#
loop_
_entity.id
_entity.type
_entity.pdbx_description
1 polymer ?
#
loop_
_entity_poly.entity_id
_entity_poly.type
_entity_poly.pdbx_seq_one_letter_code
_entity_poly.pdbx_strand_id
1 'polypeptide(L)'
;MKVFVTGATGAVGRPTILLLVAAGHEVTAVARTDEKRAQVEAAGARGVLVDLFDPGAVAAAVAGHDAVVNLATNIPPITRAARRSAWATNDRLRREASAHLVDAAMAAGAGRLVQESVVFYPDSGDRWIDASSTAPAPTPVVASALEAEAQAARFTDGGRVGVVLRFGMFYGPGLSHTETFLRLARWGLAYSAGERSRYTSSIQVGDAAAAVVAALGAPAGIYDIVDDEPLASDAYADALAAAVGRKRHLR
;
A
#
# COMPACT_ATOMS: atom_id res chain seq x y z
N MET A 1 2.54 13.90 16.58
CA MET A 1 3.32 14.34 15.40
C MET A 1 2.37 14.94 14.38
N LYS A 2 2.88 15.85 13.55
CA LYS A 2 2.18 16.32 12.34
C LYS A 2 2.53 15.38 11.18
N VAL A 3 1.54 14.68 10.67
CA VAL A 3 1.73 13.62 9.65
C VAL A 3 1.06 14.02 8.34
N PHE A 4 1.84 14.10 7.27
CA PHE A 4 1.34 14.31 5.92
C PHE A 4 1.10 12.98 5.22
N VAL A 5 -0.12 12.74 4.73
CA VAL A 5 -0.52 11.43 4.16
C VAL A 5 -1.01 11.58 2.74
N THR A 6 -0.40 10.86 1.80
CA THR A 6 -0.92 10.69 0.45
C THR A 6 -1.65 9.35 0.32
N GLY A 7 -2.50 9.20 -0.70
CA GLY A 7 -3.31 7.99 -0.84
C GLY A 7 -4.38 7.79 0.24
N ALA A 8 -4.70 8.82 1.01
CA ALA A 8 -5.59 8.83 2.18
C ALA A 8 -6.99 8.27 1.92
N THR A 9 -7.52 8.36 0.70
CA THR A 9 -8.84 7.84 0.32
C THR A 9 -8.80 6.44 -0.32
N GLY A 10 -7.61 5.82 -0.37
CA GLY A 10 -7.39 4.47 -0.86
C GLY A 10 -7.81 3.37 0.13
N ALA A 11 -7.61 2.12 -0.27
CA ALA A 11 -7.94 0.94 0.51
C ALA A 11 -7.32 0.97 1.92
N VAL A 12 -6.01 1.13 2.00
CA VAL A 12 -5.26 1.22 3.26
C VAL A 12 -5.34 2.62 3.86
N GLY A 13 -5.36 3.67 3.03
CA GLY A 13 -5.34 5.06 3.49
C GLY A 13 -6.51 5.43 4.41
N ARG A 14 -7.73 5.01 4.07
CA ARG A 14 -8.91 5.32 4.89
C ARG A 14 -8.79 4.81 6.35
N PRO A 15 -8.55 3.52 6.59
CA PRO A 15 -8.35 3.05 7.96
C PRO A 15 -7.10 3.64 8.61
N THR A 16 -6.02 3.92 7.86
CA THR A 16 -4.83 4.58 8.37
C THR A 16 -5.13 5.97 8.94
N ILE A 17 -5.92 6.80 8.24
CA ILE A 17 -6.31 8.13 8.75
C ILE A 17 -7.03 8.01 10.08
N LEU A 18 -8.01 7.10 10.19
CA LEU A 18 -8.75 6.89 11.43
C LEU A 18 -7.83 6.48 12.59
N LEU A 19 -6.89 5.56 12.34
CA LEU A 19 -5.95 5.10 13.36
C LEU A 19 -4.95 6.18 13.76
N LEU A 20 -4.43 6.98 12.81
CA LEU A 20 -3.52 8.09 13.10
C LEU A 20 -4.20 9.16 13.96
N VAL A 21 -5.43 9.54 13.61
CA VAL A 21 -6.23 10.51 14.39
C VAL A 21 -6.52 9.97 15.79
N ALA A 22 -6.94 8.70 15.89
CA ALA A 22 -7.18 8.04 17.18
C ALA A 22 -5.92 7.94 18.06
N ALA A 23 -4.74 7.83 17.45
CA ALA A 23 -3.45 7.86 18.13
C ALA A 23 -2.98 9.28 18.52
N GLY A 24 -3.79 10.32 18.26
CA GLY A 24 -3.51 11.70 18.64
C GLY A 24 -2.53 12.43 17.71
N HIS A 25 -2.36 11.97 16.48
CA HIS A 25 -1.58 12.69 15.47
C HIS A 25 -2.39 13.81 14.80
N GLU A 26 -1.73 14.91 14.46
CA GLU A 26 -2.29 15.94 13.57
C GLU A 26 -2.09 15.48 12.12
N VAL A 27 -3.17 15.09 11.45
CA VAL A 27 -3.09 14.49 10.11
C VAL A 27 -3.50 15.49 9.05
N THR A 28 -2.63 15.71 8.07
CA THR A 28 -2.96 16.38 6.80
C THR A 28 -3.01 15.34 5.70
N ALA A 29 -4.16 15.21 5.03
CA ALA A 29 -4.46 14.15 4.08
C ALA A 29 -4.70 14.70 2.67
N VAL A 30 -3.96 14.19 1.69
CA VAL A 30 -4.14 14.59 0.29
C VAL A 30 -5.40 13.97 -0.29
N ALA A 31 -6.23 14.82 -0.88
CA ALA A 31 -7.40 14.45 -1.65
C ALA A 31 -7.28 14.96 -3.10
N ARG A 32 -7.96 14.29 -4.04
CA ARG A 32 -7.95 14.66 -5.46
C ARG A 32 -9.18 15.48 -5.89
N THR A 33 -10.22 15.50 -5.06
CA THR A 33 -11.48 16.21 -5.29
C THR A 33 -12.03 16.74 -3.98
N ASP A 34 -12.93 17.73 -4.02
CA ASP A 34 -13.60 18.25 -2.84
C ASP A 34 -14.41 17.18 -2.10
N GLU A 35 -15.05 16.26 -2.82
CA GLU A 35 -15.75 15.13 -2.22
C GLU A 35 -14.78 14.24 -1.41
N LYS A 36 -13.59 13.94 -1.95
CA LYS A 36 -12.55 13.18 -1.26
C LYS A 36 -11.97 13.94 -0.09
N ARG A 37 -11.86 15.27 -0.20
CA ARG A 37 -11.46 16.14 0.90
C ARG A 37 -12.46 16.04 2.06
N ALA A 38 -13.75 16.17 1.78
CA ALA A 38 -14.78 16.03 2.80
C ALA A 38 -14.76 14.64 3.48
N GLN A 39 -14.42 13.57 2.75
CA GLN A 39 -14.30 12.23 3.32
C GLN A 39 -13.15 12.14 4.35
N VAL A 40 -11.99 12.73 4.09
CA VAL A 40 -10.87 12.70 5.04
C VAL A 40 -11.09 13.68 6.20
N GLU A 41 -11.79 14.80 5.97
CA GLU A 41 -12.18 15.74 7.03
C GLU A 41 -13.20 15.11 7.99
N ALA A 42 -14.15 14.34 7.48
CA ALA A 42 -15.08 13.54 8.30
C ALA A 42 -14.37 12.48 9.15
N ALA A 43 -13.18 12.03 8.75
CA ALA A 43 -12.33 11.12 9.53
C ALA A 43 -11.42 11.84 10.55
N GLY A 44 -11.53 13.17 10.68
CA GLY A 44 -10.77 13.99 11.64
C GLY A 44 -9.42 14.50 11.12
N ALA A 45 -9.10 14.33 9.84
CA ALA A 45 -7.88 14.87 9.25
C ALA A 45 -8.14 16.20 8.53
N ARG A 46 -7.11 17.03 8.37
CA ARG A 46 -7.16 18.20 7.50
C ARG A 46 -7.00 17.78 6.04
N GLY A 47 -8.04 17.95 5.22
CA GLY A 47 -8.01 17.65 3.80
C GLY A 47 -7.34 18.74 2.96
N VAL A 48 -6.42 18.39 2.05
CA VAL A 48 -5.78 19.31 1.13
C VAL A 48 -5.85 18.80 -0.31
N LEU A 49 -6.04 19.72 -1.27
CA LEU A 49 -5.99 19.40 -2.70
C LEU A 49 -4.58 19.70 -3.19
N VAL A 50 -3.82 18.66 -3.55
CA VAL A 50 -2.43 18.78 -4.00
C VAL A 50 -2.23 17.87 -5.22
N ASP A 51 -1.69 18.45 -6.30
CA ASP A 51 -1.15 17.65 -7.39
C ASP A 51 0.23 17.13 -6.99
N LEU A 52 0.36 15.81 -6.82
CA LEU A 52 1.63 15.19 -6.45
C LEU A 52 2.70 15.26 -7.56
N PHE A 53 2.31 15.67 -8.77
CA PHE A 53 3.22 15.88 -9.88
C PHE A 53 3.73 17.32 -9.99
N ASP A 54 3.24 18.23 -9.14
CA ASP A 54 3.76 19.59 -8.99
C ASP A 54 4.68 19.65 -7.75
N PRO A 55 6.01 19.69 -7.94
CA PRO A 55 6.95 19.72 -6.83
C PRO A 55 6.79 20.95 -5.92
N GLY A 56 6.38 22.09 -6.47
CA GLY A 56 6.15 23.31 -5.70
C GLY A 56 4.92 23.19 -4.79
N ALA A 57 3.82 22.64 -5.32
CA ALA A 57 2.62 22.37 -4.53
C ALA A 57 2.88 21.32 -3.43
N VAL A 58 3.65 20.27 -3.73
CA VAL A 58 4.05 19.26 -2.75
C VAL A 58 4.92 19.86 -1.66
N ALA A 59 5.93 20.66 -2.01
CA ALA A 59 6.81 21.33 -1.03
C ALA A 59 6.03 22.25 -0.09
N ALA A 60 5.12 23.05 -0.62
CA ALA A 60 4.26 23.93 0.19
C ALA A 60 3.35 23.14 1.13
N ALA A 61 2.80 22.01 0.68
CA ALA A 61 1.89 21.20 1.47
C ALA A 61 2.59 20.37 2.56
N VAL A 62 3.81 19.91 2.32
CA VAL A 62 4.60 19.10 3.27
C VAL A 62 5.27 19.97 4.35
N ALA A 63 5.42 21.27 4.11
CA ALA A 63 6.08 22.19 5.05
C ALA A 63 5.50 22.09 6.46
N GLY A 64 6.38 21.99 7.47
CA GLY A 64 6.01 21.94 8.88
C GLY A 64 5.44 20.60 9.38
N HIS A 65 5.56 19.53 8.61
CA HIS A 65 5.21 18.18 9.04
C HIS A 65 6.44 17.43 9.56
N ASP A 66 6.22 16.62 10.60
CA ASP A 66 7.27 15.78 11.23
C ASP A 66 7.51 14.48 10.46
N ALA A 67 6.47 13.99 9.79
CA ALA A 67 6.48 12.72 9.05
C ALA A 67 5.67 12.80 7.75
N VAL A 68 6.11 12.04 6.75
CA VAL A 68 5.39 11.83 5.48
C VAL A 68 5.07 10.36 5.33
N VAL A 69 3.80 10.04 5.04
CA VAL A 69 3.30 8.69 4.73
C VAL A 69 2.81 8.67 3.29
N ASN A 70 3.52 7.96 2.43
CA ASN A 70 3.19 7.82 1.02
C ASN A 70 2.49 6.48 0.73
N LEU A 71 1.17 6.52 0.61
CA LEU A 71 0.30 5.40 0.21
C LEU A 71 -0.34 5.64 -1.18
N ALA A 72 0.16 6.61 -1.93
CA ALA A 72 -0.42 6.99 -3.21
C ALA A 72 -0.11 5.95 -4.29
N THR A 73 -1.14 5.22 -4.72
CA THR A 73 -1.08 4.27 -5.83
C THR A 73 -2.26 4.44 -6.78
N ASN A 74 -2.13 3.92 -7.98
CA ASN A 74 -3.21 3.81 -8.95
C ASN A 74 -3.16 2.44 -9.64
N ILE A 75 -3.39 1.40 -8.84
CA ILE A 75 -3.39 0.01 -9.32
C ILE A 75 -4.60 -0.20 -10.23
N PRO A 76 -4.42 -0.65 -11.48
CA PRO A 76 -5.52 -0.86 -12.39
C PRO A 76 -6.42 -2.01 -11.91
N PRO A 77 -7.73 -1.98 -12.25
CA PRO A 77 -8.62 -3.10 -12.01
C PRO A 77 -8.06 -4.39 -12.66
N ILE A 78 -8.36 -5.54 -12.05
CA ILE A 78 -7.85 -6.85 -12.51
C ILE A 78 -8.11 -7.10 -13.99
N THR A 79 -9.24 -6.61 -14.51
CA THR A 79 -9.62 -6.72 -15.93
C THR A 79 -8.72 -5.93 -16.89
N ARG A 80 -7.94 -4.99 -16.39
CA ARG A 80 -7.00 -4.16 -17.16
C ARG A 80 -5.53 -4.39 -16.76
N ALA A 81 -5.28 -5.15 -15.70
CA ALA A 81 -3.95 -5.34 -15.13
C ALA A 81 -2.93 -5.96 -16.12
N ALA A 82 -3.40 -6.76 -17.08
CA ALA A 82 -2.55 -7.32 -18.15
C ALA A 82 -2.06 -6.26 -19.17
N ARG A 83 -2.69 -5.09 -19.24
CA ARG A 83 -2.30 -4.03 -20.16
C ARG A 83 -1.25 -3.14 -19.51
N ARG A 84 -0.02 -3.13 -20.06
CA ARG A 84 1.08 -2.31 -19.50
C ARG A 84 0.74 -0.81 -19.41
N SER A 85 0.03 -0.26 -20.38
CA SER A 85 -0.40 1.15 -20.37
C SER A 85 -1.36 1.50 -19.23
N ALA A 86 -2.10 0.53 -18.67
CA ALA A 86 -2.98 0.77 -17.53
C ALA A 86 -2.21 1.11 -16.24
N TRP A 87 -0.92 0.79 -16.18
CA TRP A 87 -0.04 1.05 -15.05
C TRP A 87 0.67 2.41 -15.12
N ALA A 88 0.56 3.14 -16.23
CA ALA A 88 1.33 4.37 -16.46
C ALA A 88 1.20 5.40 -15.32
N THR A 89 -0.02 5.62 -14.83
CA THR A 89 -0.23 6.56 -13.70
C THR A 89 0.35 6.01 -12.40
N ASN A 90 0.26 4.70 -12.16
CA ASN A 90 0.85 4.07 -10.97
C ASN A 90 2.38 4.18 -11.00
N ASP A 91 2.99 3.90 -12.14
CA ASP A 91 4.44 4.03 -12.33
C ASP A 91 4.90 5.47 -12.11
N ARG A 92 4.13 6.43 -12.64
CA ARG A 92 4.43 7.84 -12.47
C ARG A 92 4.34 8.28 -11.01
N LEU A 93 3.32 7.81 -10.26
CA LEU A 93 3.19 8.07 -8.82
C LEU A 93 4.41 7.53 -8.05
N ARG A 94 4.84 6.31 -8.34
CA ARG A 94 5.99 5.68 -7.68
C ARG A 94 7.34 6.29 -8.05
N ARG A 95 7.49 6.85 -9.25
CA ARG A 95 8.72 7.50 -9.71
C ARG A 95 8.77 8.98 -9.32
N GLU A 96 7.85 9.77 -9.90
CA GLU A 96 7.88 11.23 -9.80
C GLU A 96 7.36 11.71 -8.44
N ALA A 97 6.15 11.27 -8.06
CA ALA A 97 5.55 11.77 -6.83
C ALA A 97 6.31 11.32 -5.58
N SER A 98 6.88 10.09 -5.54
CA SER A 98 7.74 9.67 -4.43
C SER A 98 9.01 10.54 -4.33
N ALA A 99 9.63 10.90 -5.46
CA ALA A 99 10.79 11.79 -5.46
C ALA A 99 10.42 13.18 -4.92
N HIS A 100 9.32 13.78 -5.42
CA HIS A 100 8.84 15.08 -4.94
C HIS A 100 8.53 15.09 -3.44
N LEU A 101 7.89 14.02 -2.94
CA LEU A 101 7.59 13.87 -1.51
C LEU A 101 8.85 13.76 -0.66
N VAL A 102 9.86 13.02 -1.12
CA VAL A 102 11.13 12.90 -0.42
C VAL A 102 11.89 14.22 -0.42
N ASP A 103 11.97 14.93 -1.56
CA ASP A 103 12.59 16.25 -1.65
C ASP A 103 11.91 17.25 -0.71
N ALA A 104 10.58 17.28 -0.72
CA ALA A 104 9.79 18.15 0.15
C ALA A 104 9.97 17.80 1.64
N ALA A 105 9.97 16.52 1.99
CA ALA A 105 10.18 16.06 3.35
C ALA A 105 11.58 16.42 3.87
N MET A 106 12.60 16.25 3.04
CA MET A 106 13.98 16.64 3.36
C MET A 106 14.10 18.14 3.56
N ALA A 107 13.53 18.95 2.68
CA ALA A 107 13.53 20.40 2.76
C ALA A 107 12.75 20.93 3.98
N ALA A 108 11.64 20.28 4.33
CA ALA A 108 10.83 20.61 5.50
C ALA A 108 11.47 20.18 6.84
N GLY A 109 12.56 19.44 6.82
CA GLY A 109 13.18 18.87 8.03
C GLY A 109 12.40 17.74 8.67
N ALA A 110 11.49 17.07 7.92
CA ALA A 110 10.77 15.91 8.40
C ALA A 110 11.75 14.78 8.80
N GLY A 111 11.56 14.22 9.97
CA GLY A 111 12.44 13.17 10.50
C GLY A 111 12.10 11.78 10.00
N ARG A 112 10.90 11.58 9.40
CA ARG A 112 10.37 10.26 9.07
C ARG A 112 9.63 10.21 7.74
N LEU A 113 9.86 9.12 7.00
CA LEU A 113 9.14 8.77 5.79
C LEU A 113 8.65 7.32 5.90
N VAL A 114 7.38 7.06 5.57
CA VAL A 114 6.84 5.71 5.36
C VAL A 114 6.43 5.60 3.90
N GLN A 115 7.02 4.65 3.18
CA GLN A 115 6.80 4.43 1.74
C GLN A 115 6.11 3.10 1.50
N GLU A 116 4.99 3.11 0.79
CA GLU A 116 4.31 1.91 0.30
C GLU A 116 5.15 1.22 -0.77
N SER A 117 5.18 -0.11 -0.71
CA SER A 117 5.72 -0.99 -1.74
C SER A 117 4.94 -2.31 -1.78
N VAL A 118 5.43 -3.33 -2.49
CA VAL A 118 4.75 -4.60 -2.72
C VAL A 118 5.66 -5.81 -2.53
N VAL A 119 5.13 -6.90 -1.94
CA VAL A 119 5.80 -8.20 -1.90
C VAL A 119 5.61 -8.92 -3.24
N PHE A 120 6.61 -8.87 -4.11
CA PHE A 120 6.68 -9.63 -5.35
C PHE A 120 8.02 -10.34 -5.43
N TYR A 121 8.10 -11.48 -4.78
CA TYR A 121 9.30 -12.31 -4.77
C TYR A 121 9.25 -13.40 -5.86
N PRO A 122 10.42 -13.91 -6.30
CA PRO A 122 10.46 -15.14 -7.08
C PRO A 122 9.81 -16.29 -6.32
N ASP A 123 9.26 -17.24 -7.05
CA ASP A 123 8.74 -18.46 -6.45
C ASP A 123 9.87 -19.23 -5.73
N SER A 124 9.68 -19.49 -4.45
CA SER A 124 10.63 -20.20 -3.58
C SER A 124 10.17 -21.61 -3.22
N GLY A 125 9.05 -22.08 -3.79
CA GLY A 125 8.36 -23.29 -3.34
C GLY A 125 7.90 -23.13 -1.89
N ASP A 126 8.23 -24.10 -1.03
CA ASP A 126 7.82 -24.12 0.39
C ASP A 126 8.79 -23.37 1.33
N ARG A 127 9.79 -22.65 0.79
CA ARG A 127 10.74 -21.91 1.63
C ARG A 127 10.16 -20.56 2.02
N TRP A 128 10.25 -20.24 3.30
CA TRP A 128 10.03 -18.88 3.79
C TRP A 128 11.07 -17.92 3.21
N ILE A 129 10.61 -16.79 2.77
CA ILE A 129 11.45 -15.69 2.25
C ILE A 129 11.00 -14.39 2.90
N ASP A 130 11.94 -13.44 3.01
CA ASP A 130 11.70 -12.09 3.51
C ASP A 130 12.58 -11.07 2.76
N ALA A 131 12.40 -9.80 3.11
CA ALA A 131 13.11 -8.68 2.50
C ALA A 131 14.63 -8.75 2.65
N SER A 132 15.16 -9.50 3.63
CA SER A 132 16.60 -9.66 3.89
C SER A 132 17.24 -10.79 3.08
N SER A 133 16.44 -11.78 2.70
CA SER A 133 16.91 -13.04 2.11
C SER A 133 16.75 -13.10 0.59
N THR A 134 15.84 -12.31 0.01
CA THR A 134 15.48 -12.42 -1.40
C THR A 134 15.16 -11.04 -2.01
N ALA A 135 15.71 -10.77 -3.17
CA ALA A 135 15.32 -9.59 -3.95
C ALA A 135 13.94 -9.79 -4.62
N PRO A 136 13.15 -8.71 -4.77
CA PRO A 136 11.89 -8.78 -5.49
C PRO A 136 12.05 -9.26 -6.94
N ALA A 137 11.03 -9.94 -7.46
CA ALA A 137 11.04 -10.43 -8.84
C ALA A 137 11.11 -9.26 -9.82
N PRO A 138 12.00 -9.28 -10.83
CA PRO A 138 12.20 -8.18 -11.76
C PRO A 138 11.07 -8.12 -12.81
N THR A 139 9.89 -7.73 -12.37
CA THR A 139 8.74 -7.52 -13.25
C THR A 139 8.53 -6.02 -13.53
N PRO A 140 7.91 -5.64 -14.65
CA PRO A 140 7.64 -4.23 -14.96
C PRO A 140 6.80 -3.51 -13.89
N VAL A 141 5.95 -4.23 -13.15
CA VAL A 141 5.13 -3.67 -12.05
C VAL A 141 5.99 -3.38 -10.82
N VAL A 142 6.96 -4.25 -10.56
CA VAL A 142 7.88 -4.12 -9.42
C VAL A 142 8.93 -3.04 -9.66
N ALA A 143 9.36 -2.84 -10.91
CA ALA A 143 10.39 -1.85 -11.22
C ALA A 143 10.07 -0.45 -10.67
N SER A 144 8.84 0.03 -10.84
CA SER A 144 8.44 1.34 -10.30
C SER A 144 8.32 1.35 -8.76
N ALA A 145 8.01 0.20 -8.14
CA ALA A 145 8.00 0.08 -6.68
C ALA A 145 9.43 0.18 -6.12
N LEU A 146 10.40 -0.49 -6.75
CA LEU A 146 11.81 -0.41 -6.37
C LEU A 146 12.36 1.01 -6.51
N GLU A 147 11.91 1.78 -7.51
CA GLU A 147 12.27 3.19 -7.63
C GLU A 147 11.73 4.02 -6.46
N ALA A 148 10.49 3.76 -6.00
CA ALA A 148 9.95 4.39 -4.79
C ALA A 148 10.71 3.98 -3.51
N GLU A 149 11.11 2.70 -3.39
CA GLU A 149 11.98 2.22 -2.30
C GLU A 149 13.34 2.92 -2.30
N ALA A 150 13.93 3.15 -3.48
CA ALA A 150 15.19 3.89 -3.61
C ALA A 150 15.06 5.35 -3.12
N GLN A 151 13.89 5.99 -3.28
CA GLN A 151 13.65 7.31 -2.69
C GLN A 151 13.61 7.25 -1.15
N ALA A 152 13.03 6.21 -0.56
CA ALA A 152 13.06 6.02 0.89
C ALA A 152 14.49 5.73 1.40
N ALA A 153 15.30 4.99 0.66
CA ALA A 153 16.72 4.79 0.98
C ALA A 153 17.48 6.13 0.94
N ARG A 154 17.29 6.95 -0.09
CA ARG A 154 17.88 8.30 -0.20
C ARG A 154 17.51 9.20 0.99
N PHE A 155 16.26 9.10 1.47
CA PHE A 155 15.82 9.81 2.69
C PHE A 155 16.60 9.34 3.93
N THR A 156 16.85 8.04 4.05
CA THR A 156 17.62 7.42 5.14
C THR A 156 19.09 7.82 5.08
N ASP A 157 19.72 7.81 3.91
CA ASP A 157 21.12 8.21 3.71
C ASP A 157 21.34 9.68 4.10
N GLY A 158 20.30 10.50 4.06
CA GLY A 158 20.27 11.86 4.58
C GLY A 158 20.21 11.97 6.12
N GLY A 159 20.42 10.87 6.87
CA GLY A 159 20.45 10.85 8.34
C GLY A 159 19.06 10.86 8.99
N ARG A 160 18.01 10.44 8.25
CA ARG A 160 16.60 10.39 8.68
C ARG A 160 16.11 8.95 8.75
N VAL A 161 14.83 8.74 9.09
CA VAL A 161 14.24 7.41 9.19
C VAL A 161 13.29 7.16 8.02
N GLY A 162 13.75 6.41 7.03
CA GLY A 162 12.94 5.89 5.92
C GLY A 162 12.50 4.46 6.21
N VAL A 163 11.19 4.21 6.17
CA VAL A 163 10.58 2.90 6.36
C VAL A 163 9.85 2.52 5.09
N VAL A 164 10.15 1.36 4.54
CA VAL A 164 9.44 0.78 3.40
C VAL A 164 8.53 -0.33 3.89
N LEU A 165 7.26 -0.28 3.51
CA LEU A 165 6.30 -1.33 3.79
C LEU A 165 5.93 -2.04 2.49
N ARG A 166 6.43 -3.25 2.31
CA ARG A 166 6.05 -4.14 1.21
C ARG A 166 4.79 -4.89 1.58
N PHE A 167 3.68 -4.49 1.02
CA PHE A 167 2.39 -5.11 1.31
C PHE A 167 2.12 -6.32 0.44
N GLY A 168 1.53 -7.35 1.06
CA GLY A 168 0.86 -8.45 0.39
C GLY A 168 -0.41 -8.02 -0.31
N MET A 169 -1.11 -8.97 -0.93
CA MET A 169 -2.41 -8.72 -1.55
C MET A 169 -3.44 -8.36 -0.47
N PHE A 170 -3.97 -7.15 -0.54
CA PHE A 170 -4.98 -6.72 0.42
C PHE A 170 -6.25 -7.54 0.32
N TYR A 171 -6.87 -7.84 1.46
CA TYR A 171 -8.23 -8.33 1.52
C TYR A 171 -8.99 -7.69 2.69
N GLY A 172 -10.30 -7.71 2.63
CA GLY A 172 -11.14 -7.18 3.70
C GLY A 172 -12.40 -6.48 3.21
N PRO A 173 -13.23 -5.99 4.14
CA PRO A 173 -14.47 -5.30 3.82
C PRO A 173 -14.25 -4.03 2.97
N GLY A 174 -15.14 -3.77 2.02
CA GLY A 174 -15.12 -2.57 1.20
C GLY A 174 -14.07 -2.58 0.07
N LEU A 175 -13.33 -3.69 -0.11
CA LEU A 175 -12.41 -3.85 -1.23
C LEU A 175 -13.11 -4.52 -2.42
N SER A 176 -13.15 -3.84 -3.55
CA SER A 176 -13.90 -4.29 -4.73
C SER A 176 -13.47 -5.66 -5.26
N HIS A 177 -12.18 -6.00 -5.17
CA HIS A 177 -11.70 -7.32 -5.56
C HIS A 177 -12.11 -8.40 -4.56
N THR A 178 -12.05 -8.14 -3.24
CA THR A 178 -12.54 -9.07 -2.22
C THR A 178 -14.04 -9.34 -2.42
N GLU A 179 -14.84 -8.29 -2.60
CA GLU A 179 -16.27 -8.43 -2.87
C GLU A 179 -16.54 -9.21 -4.17
N THR A 180 -15.72 -9.00 -5.19
CA THR A 180 -15.81 -9.75 -6.45
C THR A 180 -15.50 -11.22 -6.24
N PHE A 181 -14.43 -11.54 -5.51
CA PHE A 181 -14.06 -12.93 -5.20
C PHE A 181 -15.12 -13.63 -4.36
N LEU A 182 -15.67 -12.97 -3.34
CA LEU A 182 -16.76 -13.51 -2.54
C LEU A 182 -18.05 -13.71 -3.36
N ARG A 183 -18.32 -12.81 -4.32
CA ARG A 183 -19.46 -12.97 -5.24
C ARG A 183 -19.28 -14.19 -6.14
N LEU A 184 -18.11 -14.38 -6.73
CA LEU A 184 -17.79 -15.56 -7.52
C LEU A 184 -17.87 -16.84 -6.68
N ALA A 185 -17.37 -16.82 -5.46
CA ALA A 185 -17.45 -17.96 -4.53
C ALA A 185 -18.90 -18.37 -4.21
N ARG A 186 -19.85 -17.41 -4.10
CA ARG A 186 -21.29 -17.71 -3.95
C ARG A 186 -21.86 -18.52 -5.11
N TRP A 187 -21.29 -18.33 -6.32
CA TRP A 187 -21.65 -19.12 -7.51
C TRP A 187 -20.86 -20.43 -7.64
N GLY A 188 -20.06 -20.79 -6.66
CA GLY A 188 -19.19 -21.96 -6.70
C GLY A 188 -17.90 -21.78 -7.53
N LEU A 189 -17.64 -20.54 -8.00
CA LEU A 189 -16.49 -20.15 -8.80
C LEU A 189 -15.46 -19.49 -7.89
N ALA A 190 -14.76 -20.26 -7.04
CA ALA A 190 -13.72 -19.72 -6.22
C ALA A 190 -12.47 -19.40 -7.06
N TYR A 191 -11.95 -18.17 -6.91
CA TYR A 191 -10.79 -17.71 -7.65
C TYR A 191 -9.51 -18.36 -7.12
N SER A 192 -8.76 -18.98 -8.01
CA SER A 192 -7.39 -19.44 -7.78
C SER A 192 -6.51 -18.85 -8.88
N ALA A 193 -5.49 -18.08 -8.51
CA ALA A 193 -4.56 -17.47 -9.45
C ALA A 193 -3.30 -18.31 -9.62
N GLY A 194 -3.06 -18.80 -10.83
CA GLY A 194 -1.85 -19.55 -11.16
C GLY A 194 -1.88 -21.01 -10.73
N GLU A 195 -0.71 -21.58 -10.44
CA GLU A 195 -0.58 -22.97 -9.98
C GLU A 195 -1.21 -23.14 -8.59
N ARG A 196 -1.85 -24.28 -8.37
CA ARG A 196 -2.62 -24.58 -7.15
C ARG A 196 -1.78 -24.56 -5.88
N SER A 197 -0.53 -25.00 -5.99
CA SER A 197 0.45 -25.04 -4.89
C SER A 197 1.11 -23.70 -4.61
N ARG A 198 0.95 -22.69 -5.48
CA ARG A 198 1.61 -21.40 -5.33
C ARG A 198 1.02 -20.62 -4.17
N TYR A 199 1.87 -20.17 -3.28
CA TYR A 199 1.48 -19.33 -2.15
C TYR A 199 1.10 -17.91 -2.57
N THR A 200 0.12 -17.35 -1.88
CA THR A 200 -0.29 -15.96 -2.00
C THR A 200 -0.04 -15.27 -0.66
N SER A 201 0.92 -14.35 -0.64
CA SER A 201 1.09 -13.47 0.52
C SER A 201 -0.04 -12.45 0.52
N SER A 202 -0.90 -12.51 1.53
CA SER A 202 -2.03 -11.59 1.72
C SER A 202 -1.89 -10.82 3.02
N ILE A 203 -2.70 -9.77 3.18
CA ILE A 203 -2.79 -8.98 4.42
C ILE A 203 -4.19 -8.37 4.55
N GLN A 204 -4.77 -8.48 5.73
CA GLN A 204 -6.03 -7.82 6.06
C GLN A 204 -5.84 -6.30 6.06
N VAL A 205 -6.77 -5.56 5.46
CA VAL A 205 -6.63 -4.12 5.23
C VAL A 205 -6.51 -3.29 6.51
N GLY A 206 -7.14 -3.74 7.60
CA GLY A 206 -7.01 -3.10 8.92
C GLY A 206 -5.62 -3.30 9.52
N ASP A 207 -5.06 -4.50 9.39
CA ASP A 207 -3.71 -4.83 9.87
C ASP A 207 -2.65 -4.10 9.04
N ALA A 208 -2.86 -3.98 7.73
CA ALA A 208 -2.03 -3.14 6.87
C ALA A 208 -2.02 -1.67 7.34
N ALA A 209 -3.18 -1.14 7.71
CA ALA A 209 -3.28 0.22 8.26
C ALA A 209 -2.60 0.36 9.63
N ALA A 210 -2.73 -0.64 10.49
CA ALA A 210 -2.03 -0.68 11.78
C ALA A 210 -0.51 -0.72 11.60
N ALA A 211 -0.02 -1.47 10.61
CA ALA A 211 1.41 -1.50 10.26
C ALA A 211 1.92 -0.12 9.81
N VAL A 212 1.13 0.66 9.03
CA VAL A 212 1.49 2.04 8.68
C VAL A 212 1.65 2.92 9.91
N VAL A 213 0.75 2.81 10.87
CA VAL A 213 0.84 3.58 12.13
C VAL A 213 2.07 3.15 12.95
N ALA A 214 2.30 1.84 13.08
CA ALA A 214 3.46 1.29 13.79
C ALA A 214 4.78 1.73 13.14
N ALA A 215 4.82 1.88 11.82
CA ALA A 215 5.99 2.35 11.08
C ALA A 215 6.44 3.76 11.48
N LEU A 216 5.56 4.57 12.07
CA LEU A 216 5.95 5.87 12.63
C LEU A 216 6.87 5.76 13.85
N GLY A 217 6.97 4.59 14.48
CA GLY A 217 7.90 4.29 15.59
C GLY A 217 9.02 3.32 15.22
N ALA A 218 8.94 2.68 14.04
CA ALA A 218 9.87 1.62 13.64
C ALA A 218 11.25 2.18 13.25
N PRO A 219 12.35 1.39 13.38
CA PRO A 219 13.64 1.71 12.78
C PRO A 219 13.57 1.85 11.25
N ALA A 220 14.55 2.52 10.66
CA ALA A 220 14.69 2.55 9.20
C ALA A 220 14.90 1.13 8.66
N GLY A 221 14.24 0.80 7.55
CA GLY A 221 14.34 -0.53 6.95
C GLY A 221 13.20 -0.86 6.01
N ILE A 222 13.24 -2.08 5.49
CA ILE A 222 12.21 -2.67 4.63
C ILE A 222 11.52 -3.77 5.43
N TYR A 223 10.19 -3.72 5.45
CA TYR A 223 9.34 -4.66 6.19
C TYR A 223 8.32 -5.28 5.26
N ASP A 224 8.23 -6.59 5.25
CA ASP A 224 7.16 -7.32 4.58
C ASP A 224 5.92 -7.34 5.49
N ILE A 225 4.81 -6.84 4.97
CA ILE A 225 3.55 -6.72 5.70
C ILE A 225 2.56 -7.71 5.09
N VAL A 226 2.50 -8.87 5.71
CA VAL A 226 1.73 -10.03 5.27
C VAL A 226 1.11 -10.75 6.47
N ASP A 227 0.10 -11.57 6.23
CA ASP A 227 -0.44 -12.46 7.27
C ASP A 227 0.59 -13.51 7.68
N ASP A 228 0.50 -14.02 8.91
CA ASP A 228 1.41 -15.02 9.47
C ASP A 228 1.34 -16.37 8.75
N GLU A 229 0.20 -16.69 8.12
CA GLU A 229 -0.04 -17.93 7.38
C GLU A 229 -0.36 -17.63 5.90
N PRO A 230 0.62 -17.63 4.99
CA PRO A 230 0.35 -17.53 3.57
C PRO A 230 -0.39 -18.78 3.08
N LEU A 231 -1.49 -18.58 2.38
CA LEU A 231 -2.28 -19.69 1.84
C LEU A 231 -1.83 -20.05 0.43
N ALA A 232 -1.71 -21.35 0.16
CA ALA A 232 -1.64 -21.82 -1.22
C ALA A 232 -2.92 -21.44 -1.98
N SER A 233 -2.84 -21.26 -3.31
CA SER A 233 -3.96 -20.81 -4.14
C SER A 233 -5.23 -21.63 -3.96
N ASP A 234 -5.11 -22.94 -3.79
CA ASP A 234 -6.25 -23.83 -3.52
C ASP A 234 -6.86 -23.57 -2.13
N ALA A 235 -6.03 -23.43 -1.09
CA ALA A 235 -6.48 -23.13 0.26
C ALA A 235 -7.13 -21.74 0.35
N TYR A 236 -6.59 -20.76 -0.37
CA TYR A 236 -7.18 -19.42 -0.48
C TYR A 236 -8.57 -19.45 -1.12
N ALA A 237 -8.73 -20.25 -2.21
CA ALA A 237 -10.03 -20.46 -2.85
C ALA A 237 -11.03 -21.17 -1.94
N ASP A 238 -10.58 -22.16 -1.16
CA ASP A 238 -11.42 -22.85 -0.19
C ASP A 238 -11.83 -21.93 0.96
N ALA A 239 -10.95 -21.06 1.44
CA ALA A 239 -11.26 -20.05 2.45
C ALA A 239 -12.32 -19.05 1.96
N LEU A 240 -12.21 -18.58 0.69
CA LEU A 240 -13.23 -17.73 0.07
C LEU A 240 -14.61 -18.43 -0.02
N ALA A 241 -14.63 -19.71 -0.39
CA ALA A 241 -15.86 -20.48 -0.46
C ALA A 241 -16.48 -20.68 0.95
N ALA A 242 -15.66 -21.01 1.94
CA ALA A 242 -16.08 -21.14 3.34
C ALA A 242 -16.65 -19.84 3.90
N ALA A 243 -16.06 -18.69 3.60
CA ALA A 243 -16.51 -17.37 4.04
C ALA A 243 -17.93 -17.02 3.55
N VAL A 244 -18.42 -17.67 2.48
CA VAL A 244 -19.78 -17.49 1.97
C VAL A 244 -20.69 -18.70 2.23
N GLY A 245 -20.28 -19.61 3.12
CA GLY A 245 -21.06 -20.82 3.47
C GLY A 245 -21.17 -21.83 2.33
N ARG A 246 -20.20 -21.89 1.43
CA ARG A 246 -20.19 -22.80 0.28
C ARG A 246 -18.98 -23.74 0.33
N LYS A 247 -19.11 -24.89 -0.35
CA LYS A 247 -17.97 -25.72 -0.73
C LYS A 247 -17.58 -25.39 -2.17
N ARG A 248 -16.29 -25.41 -2.49
CA ARG A 248 -15.81 -25.23 -3.86
C ARG A 248 -16.28 -26.38 -4.74
N HIS A 249 -16.99 -26.11 -5.83
CA HIS A 249 -17.50 -27.15 -6.73
C HIS A 249 -16.61 -27.42 -7.94
N LEU A 250 -15.70 -26.49 -8.29
CA LEU A 250 -14.74 -26.65 -9.41
C LEU A 250 -13.34 -26.85 -8.85
N ARG A 251 -12.75 -27.98 -9.22
CA ARG A 251 -11.35 -28.33 -8.98
C ARG A 251 -10.49 -27.94 -10.18
#